data_3370b571921af5089946d547c46fe712
#
_entry.id   3370b571921af5089946d547c46fe712
#
_cell.length_a   1.000
_cell.length_b   1.000
_cell.length_c   1.000
_cell.angle_alpha   90.00
_cell.angle_beta   90.00
_cell.angle_gamma   90.00
#
_symmetry.space_group_name_H-M   'P 1'
#
loop_
_entity.id
_entity.type
_entity.pdbx_description
1 polymer ?
#
loop_
_entity_poly.entity_id
_entity_poly.type
_entity_poly.pdbx_seq_one_letter_code
_entity_poly.pdbx_strand_id
1 'polypeptide(L)'
;MTAPKSPNPKSVVLLVDDVPDNLRVVGNILQEDQVEIAVAASGAEALDFVNEDPPDLILLDVMMPDMDGFEVCRRLKKNVVSATIPVIFLTARTETEDIVAGFEAGGVDYVAKPFRPAELRARVRTHLHLHQLKRFLSICSYCNRIREATDRWERVDTYLLKRTGTRFSHGICPDCLRLHAAEWGLDEGEIGI
;
A
#
# COMPACT_ATOMS: atom_id res chain seq x y z
N MET A 1 -11.49 14.24 28.09
CA MET A 1 -11.72 14.67 26.68
C MET A 1 -10.65 13.98 25.85
N THR A 2 -10.98 12.86 25.25
CA THR A 2 -10.10 12.11 24.33
C THR A 2 -10.07 12.84 23.01
N ALA A 3 -8.88 13.23 22.55
CA ALA A 3 -8.68 13.83 21.25
C ALA A 3 -9.24 12.88 20.16
N PRO A 4 -9.92 13.40 19.11
CA PRO A 4 -10.40 12.56 18.02
C PRO A 4 -9.21 11.89 17.33
N LYS A 5 -9.25 10.57 17.18
CA LYS A 5 -8.30 9.80 16.36
C LYS A 5 -8.25 10.47 14.98
N SER A 6 -7.06 10.79 14.52
CA SER A 6 -6.82 11.30 13.16
C SER A 6 -7.56 10.40 12.14
N PRO A 7 -8.37 10.94 11.24
CA PRO A 7 -9.18 10.17 10.31
C PRO A 7 -8.38 9.49 9.19
N ASN A 8 -7.06 9.67 9.16
CA ASN A 8 -6.19 9.07 8.13
C ASN A 8 -5.26 8.06 8.80
N PRO A 9 -5.33 6.76 8.46
CA PRO A 9 -4.39 5.77 8.97
C PRO A 9 -2.97 6.19 8.57
N LYS A 10 -2.02 6.06 9.52
CA LYS A 10 -0.60 6.32 9.23
C LYS A 10 -0.14 5.37 8.13
N SER A 11 0.67 5.89 7.20
CA SER A 11 1.28 5.03 6.18
C SER A 11 2.28 4.09 6.82
N VAL A 12 2.27 2.83 6.41
CA VAL A 12 3.18 1.79 6.87
C VAL A 12 4.38 1.72 5.93
N VAL A 13 5.59 1.84 6.49
CA VAL A 13 6.87 1.69 5.77
C VAL A 13 7.57 0.44 6.29
N LEU A 14 7.80 -0.54 5.42
CA LEU A 14 8.56 -1.74 5.74
C LEU A 14 10.05 -1.49 5.48
N LEU A 15 10.87 -1.69 6.50
CA LEU A 15 12.33 -1.64 6.43
C LEU A 15 12.86 -3.06 6.35
N VAL A 16 13.69 -3.35 5.33
CA VAL A 16 14.27 -4.68 5.09
C VAL A 16 15.78 -4.57 5.01
N ASP A 17 16.49 -5.09 6.00
CA ASP A 17 17.97 -5.10 6.07
C ASP A 17 18.38 -6.19 7.08
N ASP A 18 19.37 -7.01 6.76
CA ASP A 18 19.86 -8.10 7.62
C ASP A 18 20.70 -7.59 8.81
N VAL A 19 21.08 -6.32 8.79
CA VAL A 19 21.86 -5.68 9.86
C VAL A 19 20.93 -4.86 10.76
N PRO A 20 20.69 -5.28 12.03
CA PRO A 20 19.76 -4.61 12.95
C PRO A 20 20.08 -3.12 13.21
N ASP A 21 21.35 -2.75 13.17
CA ASP A 21 21.78 -1.37 13.35
C ASP A 21 21.32 -0.47 12.19
N ASN A 22 21.28 -0.97 10.95
CA ASN A 22 20.74 -0.25 9.81
C ASN A 22 19.24 0.01 9.98
N LEU A 23 18.48 -1.02 10.38
CA LEU A 23 17.04 -0.90 10.66
C LEU A 23 16.78 0.19 11.71
N ARG A 24 17.57 0.19 12.79
CA ARG A 24 17.44 1.19 13.86
C ARG A 24 17.76 2.61 13.37
N VAL A 25 18.83 2.79 12.59
CA VAL A 25 19.22 4.08 12.05
C VAL A 25 18.15 4.63 11.13
N VAL A 26 17.67 3.83 10.16
CA VAL A 26 16.60 4.22 9.23
C VAL A 26 15.31 4.52 9.98
N GLY A 27 14.94 3.66 10.93
CA GLY A 27 13.76 3.85 11.78
C GLY A 27 13.80 5.20 12.52
N ASN A 28 14.92 5.55 13.14
CA ASN A 28 15.09 6.84 13.84
C ASN A 28 14.97 8.04 12.88
N ILE A 29 15.49 7.92 11.65
CA ILE A 29 15.39 8.99 10.63
C ILE A 29 13.92 9.25 10.27
N LEU A 30 13.10 8.20 10.17
CA LEU A 30 11.71 8.30 9.72
C LEU A 30 10.70 8.59 10.84
N GLN A 31 11.09 8.53 12.13
CA GLN A 31 10.19 8.81 13.26
C GLN A 31 9.48 10.17 13.16
N GLU A 32 10.15 11.18 12.57
CA GLU A 32 9.59 12.53 12.42
C GLU A 32 8.49 12.60 11.32
N ASP A 33 8.36 11.60 10.48
CA ASP A 33 7.49 11.63 9.29
C ASP A 33 6.06 11.10 9.52
N GLN A 34 5.69 10.84 10.79
CA GLN A 34 4.36 10.33 11.17
C GLN A 34 3.96 9.03 10.45
N VAL A 35 4.94 8.22 10.05
CA VAL A 35 4.74 6.89 9.48
C VAL A 35 4.78 5.82 10.57
N GLU A 36 4.16 4.69 10.29
CA GLU A 36 4.32 3.46 11.07
C GLU A 36 5.45 2.64 10.43
N ILE A 37 6.34 2.09 11.26
CA ILE A 37 7.51 1.37 10.78
C ILE A 37 7.35 -0.11 11.14
N ALA A 38 7.36 -0.95 10.11
CA ALA A 38 7.54 -2.38 10.22
C ALA A 38 8.98 -2.75 9.83
N VAL A 39 9.50 -3.87 10.32
CA VAL A 39 10.86 -4.33 10.04
C VAL A 39 10.86 -5.79 9.63
N ALA A 40 11.78 -6.15 8.74
CA ALA A 40 12.09 -7.53 8.35
C ALA A 40 13.61 -7.68 8.27
N ALA A 41 14.16 -8.75 8.83
CA ALA A 41 15.59 -9.01 8.88
C ALA A 41 16.07 -9.88 7.72
N SER A 42 15.19 -10.25 6.79
CA SER A 42 15.52 -11.05 5.61
C SER A 42 14.53 -10.84 4.47
N GLY A 43 14.93 -11.24 3.25
CA GLY A 43 14.03 -11.21 2.11
C GLY A 43 12.81 -12.13 2.26
N ALA A 44 12.96 -13.28 2.91
CA ALA A 44 11.86 -14.20 3.18
C ALA A 44 10.83 -13.57 4.13
N GLU A 45 11.28 -13.03 5.25
CA GLU A 45 10.42 -12.34 6.23
C GLU A 45 9.70 -11.15 5.60
N ALA A 46 10.37 -10.39 4.72
CA ALA A 46 9.74 -9.30 3.99
C ALA A 46 8.60 -9.76 3.08
N LEU A 47 8.80 -10.88 2.35
CA LEU A 47 7.75 -11.44 1.49
C LEU A 47 6.56 -11.95 2.30
N ASP A 48 6.80 -12.61 3.42
CA ASP A 48 5.76 -13.10 4.32
C ASP A 48 4.96 -11.93 4.91
N PHE A 49 5.64 -10.90 5.42
CA PHE A 49 4.99 -9.69 5.93
C PHE A 49 4.08 -9.03 4.89
N VAL A 50 4.59 -8.83 3.65
CA VAL A 50 3.82 -8.18 2.59
C VAL A 50 2.59 -8.99 2.17
N ASN A 51 2.61 -10.32 2.32
CA ASN A 51 1.45 -11.17 2.04
C ASN A 51 0.36 -11.04 3.12
N GLU A 52 0.75 -10.82 4.37
CA GLU A 52 -0.17 -10.70 5.51
C GLU A 52 -0.73 -9.28 5.65
N ASP A 53 0.16 -8.27 5.62
CA ASP A 53 -0.17 -6.85 5.80
C ASP A 53 0.62 -5.96 4.82
N PRO A 54 0.09 -5.72 3.60
CA PRO A 54 0.78 -4.97 2.57
C PRO A 54 1.12 -3.52 3.00
N PRO A 55 2.41 -3.13 3.05
CA PRO A 55 2.82 -1.78 3.41
C PRO A 55 2.58 -0.77 2.28
N ASP A 56 2.64 0.52 2.61
CA ASP A 56 2.53 1.61 1.64
C ASP A 56 3.84 1.90 0.89
N LEU A 57 4.99 1.47 1.45
CA LEU A 57 6.32 1.61 0.86
C LEU A 57 7.29 0.61 1.48
N ILE A 58 8.26 0.14 0.70
CA ILE A 58 9.34 -0.74 1.16
C ILE A 58 10.69 -0.05 0.95
N LEU A 59 11.49 0.04 2.01
CA LEU A 59 12.91 0.35 1.95
C LEU A 59 13.69 -0.97 2.05
N LEU A 60 14.44 -1.31 1.03
CA LEU A 60 14.99 -2.65 0.84
C LEU A 60 16.50 -2.60 0.63
N ASP A 61 17.25 -3.23 1.53
CA ASP A 61 18.67 -3.42 1.28
C ASP A 61 18.89 -4.37 0.10
N VAL A 62 19.89 -4.05 -0.71
CA VAL A 62 20.28 -4.90 -1.86
C VAL A 62 21.13 -6.07 -1.39
N MET A 63 22.04 -5.83 -0.42
CA MET A 63 23.06 -6.79 -0.01
C MET A 63 22.60 -7.58 1.21
N MET A 64 21.78 -8.60 1.00
CA MET A 64 21.34 -9.51 2.05
C MET A 64 21.78 -10.95 1.74
N PRO A 65 22.02 -11.80 2.77
CA PRO A 65 22.30 -13.21 2.58
C PRO A 65 21.08 -13.96 2.03
N ASP A 66 21.30 -15.11 1.41
CA ASP A 66 20.31 -16.04 0.86
C ASP A 66 19.49 -15.49 -0.32
N MET A 67 18.87 -14.31 -0.17
CA MET A 67 18.07 -13.66 -1.21
C MET A 67 18.40 -12.16 -1.25
N ASP A 68 18.99 -11.71 -2.34
CA ASP A 68 19.30 -10.29 -2.53
C ASP A 68 18.04 -9.43 -2.71
N GLY A 69 18.17 -8.12 -2.48
CA GLY A 69 17.04 -7.20 -2.58
C GLY A 69 16.43 -7.12 -3.98
N PHE A 70 17.20 -7.35 -5.03
CA PHE A 70 16.66 -7.36 -6.39
C PHE A 70 15.73 -8.57 -6.62
N GLU A 71 16.08 -9.74 -6.09
CA GLU A 71 15.22 -10.93 -6.18
C GLU A 71 13.95 -10.76 -5.34
N VAL A 72 14.06 -10.18 -4.14
CA VAL A 72 12.87 -9.81 -3.32
C VAL A 72 11.96 -8.90 -4.13
N CYS A 73 12.49 -7.83 -4.72
CA CYS A 73 11.72 -6.88 -5.52
C CYS A 73 11.05 -7.57 -6.72
N ARG A 74 11.76 -8.41 -7.49
CA ARG A 74 11.17 -9.16 -8.61
C ARG A 74 10.00 -10.04 -8.17
N ARG A 75 10.10 -10.70 -7.01
CA ARG A 75 9.00 -11.53 -6.45
C ARG A 75 7.80 -10.68 -6.06
N LEU A 76 8.04 -9.56 -5.39
CA LEU A 76 6.98 -8.59 -5.05
C LEU A 76 6.24 -8.09 -6.30
N LYS A 77 6.99 -7.78 -7.37
CA LYS A 77 6.41 -7.25 -8.62
C LYS A 77 5.65 -8.28 -9.46
N LYS A 78 5.87 -9.58 -9.23
CA LYS A 78 5.10 -10.66 -9.85
C LYS A 78 3.73 -10.91 -9.18
N ASN A 79 3.56 -10.49 -7.94
CA ASN A 79 2.31 -10.68 -7.21
C ASN A 79 1.39 -9.46 -7.41
N VAL A 80 0.15 -9.67 -7.83
CA VAL A 80 -0.82 -8.61 -8.15
C VAL A 80 -1.08 -7.66 -6.98
N VAL A 81 -1.06 -8.16 -5.74
CA VAL A 81 -1.30 -7.37 -4.53
C VAL A 81 -0.12 -6.44 -4.23
N SER A 82 1.10 -6.95 -4.31
CA SER A 82 2.32 -6.21 -3.96
C SER A 82 2.98 -5.48 -5.14
N ALA A 83 2.57 -5.75 -6.39
CA ALA A 83 3.17 -5.15 -7.58
C ALA A 83 3.14 -3.62 -7.58
N THR A 84 2.10 -3.02 -6.97
CA THR A 84 1.92 -1.56 -6.93
C THR A 84 2.68 -0.88 -5.79
N ILE A 85 3.17 -1.64 -4.79
CA ILE A 85 3.91 -1.09 -3.64
C ILE A 85 5.25 -0.53 -4.12
N PRO A 86 5.57 0.74 -3.86
CA PRO A 86 6.86 1.31 -4.21
C PRO A 86 7.99 0.68 -3.40
N VAL A 87 9.07 0.28 -4.09
CA VAL A 87 10.29 -0.25 -3.48
C VAL A 87 11.43 0.73 -3.75
N ILE A 88 12.05 1.25 -2.69
CA ILE A 88 13.26 2.09 -2.74
C ILE A 88 14.42 1.23 -2.25
N PHE A 89 15.44 1.09 -3.06
CA PHE A 89 16.63 0.37 -2.66
C PHE A 89 17.55 1.20 -1.78
N LEU A 90 18.06 0.60 -0.70
CA LEU A 90 19.15 1.13 0.12
C LEU A 90 20.41 0.34 -0.24
N THR A 91 21.43 0.97 -0.83
CA THR A 91 22.56 0.22 -1.37
C THR A 91 23.90 0.90 -1.18
N ALA A 92 24.95 0.12 -0.94
CA ALA A 92 26.33 0.59 -1.06
C ALA A 92 26.82 0.55 -2.53
N ARG A 93 26.08 -0.08 -3.44
CA ARG A 93 26.39 -0.17 -4.85
C ARG A 93 25.88 1.08 -5.56
N THR A 94 26.79 1.87 -6.12
CA THR A 94 26.50 3.15 -6.79
C THR A 94 26.89 3.17 -8.27
N GLU A 95 27.30 2.02 -8.80
CA GLU A 95 27.65 1.89 -10.21
C GLU A 95 26.38 1.95 -11.08
N THR A 96 26.52 2.46 -12.28
CA THR A 96 25.38 2.68 -13.18
C THR A 96 24.65 1.37 -13.49
N GLU A 97 25.39 0.28 -13.61
CA GLU A 97 24.82 -1.05 -13.89
C GLU A 97 23.94 -1.55 -12.72
N ASP A 98 24.35 -1.34 -11.47
CA ASP A 98 23.56 -1.72 -10.29
C ASP A 98 22.27 -0.90 -10.18
N ILE A 99 22.34 0.39 -10.51
CA ILE A 99 21.18 1.28 -10.52
C ILE A 99 20.18 0.83 -11.58
N VAL A 100 20.65 0.53 -12.80
CA VAL A 100 19.80 0.03 -13.90
C VAL A 100 19.16 -1.29 -13.49
N ALA A 101 19.93 -2.24 -12.93
CA ALA A 101 19.40 -3.51 -12.46
C ALA A 101 18.30 -3.35 -11.40
N GLY A 102 18.41 -2.35 -10.51
CA GLY A 102 17.37 -2.00 -9.53
C GLY A 102 16.07 -1.55 -10.18
N PHE A 103 16.13 -0.69 -11.18
CA PHE A 103 14.93 -0.27 -11.92
C PHE A 103 14.33 -1.40 -12.75
N GLU A 104 15.16 -2.26 -13.38
CA GLU A 104 14.71 -3.45 -14.11
C GLU A 104 14.05 -4.47 -13.19
N ALA A 105 14.50 -4.58 -11.93
CA ALA A 105 13.85 -5.40 -10.91
C ALA A 105 12.47 -4.84 -10.48
N GLY A 106 12.13 -3.60 -10.88
CA GLY A 106 10.86 -2.94 -10.58
C GLY A 106 10.91 -1.95 -9.41
N GLY A 107 12.09 -1.60 -8.92
CA GLY A 107 12.28 -0.51 -7.95
C GLY A 107 11.89 0.84 -8.55
N VAL A 108 11.42 1.75 -7.69
CA VAL A 108 11.00 3.10 -8.11
C VAL A 108 12.06 4.16 -7.83
N ASP A 109 13.02 3.85 -6.95
CA ASP A 109 14.12 4.74 -6.58
C ASP A 109 15.24 3.96 -5.87
N TYR A 110 16.37 4.65 -5.64
CA TYR A 110 17.49 4.12 -4.85
C TYR A 110 18.11 5.21 -3.97
N VAL A 111 18.71 4.82 -2.86
CA VAL A 111 19.45 5.70 -1.95
C VAL A 111 20.80 5.05 -1.61
N ALA A 112 21.88 5.75 -1.93
CA ALA A 112 23.24 5.26 -1.67
C ALA A 112 23.57 5.31 -0.17
N LYS A 113 24.17 4.25 0.37
CA LYS A 113 24.78 4.24 1.71
C LYS A 113 26.20 4.82 1.64
N PRO A 114 26.64 5.71 2.55
CA PRO A 114 25.89 6.29 3.66
C PRO A 114 24.92 7.38 3.19
N PHE A 115 23.64 7.27 3.57
CA PHE A 115 22.62 8.21 3.15
C PHE A 115 22.51 9.42 4.08
N ARG A 116 22.08 10.55 3.52
CA ARG A 116 21.75 11.75 4.28
C ARG A 116 20.30 11.66 4.77
N PRO A 117 20.02 11.90 6.08
CA PRO A 117 18.65 11.81 6.60
C PRO A 117 17.61 12.61 5.82
N ALA A 118 17.94 13.85 5.46
CA ALA A 118 17.05 14.72 4.70
C ALA A 118 16.71 14.16 3.30
N GLU A 119 17.68 13.52 2.63
CA GLU A 119 17.49 12.91 1.32
C GLU A 119 16.56 11.71 1.43
N LEU A 120 16.83 10.79 2.36
CA LEU A 120 16.01 9.60 2.58
C LEU A 120 14.54 9.98 2.87
N ARG A 121 14.33 10.92 3.79
CA ARG A 121 12.99 11.42 4.13
C ARG A 121 12.27 12.04 2.94
N ALA A 122 12.95 12.86 2.15
CA ALA A 122 12.36 13.50 0.96
C ALA A 122 11.87 12.45 -0.05
N ARG A 123 12.68 11.41 -0.32
CA ARG A 123 12.33 10.33 -1.26
C ARG A 123 11.16 9.50 -0.74
N VAL A 124 11.19 9.08 0.53
CA VAL A 124 10.10 8.34 1.17
C VAL A 124 8.78 9.12 1.09
N ARG A 125 8.78 10.40 1.46
CA ARG A 125 7.58 11.26 1.36
C ARG A 125 7.05 11.35 -0.06
N THR A 126 7.93 11.55 -1.04
CA THR A 126 7.54 11.66 -2.45
C THR A 126 6.85 10.38 -2.93
N HIS A 127 7.45 9.21 -2.66
CA HIS A 127 6.90 7.95 -3.13
C HIS A 127 5.66 7.51 -2.36
N LEU A 128 5.55 7.80 -1.05
CA LEU A 128 4.31 7.62 -0.30
C LEU A 128 3.17 8.47 -0.88
N HIS A 129 3.44 9.75 -1.16
CA HIS A 129 2.43 10.63 -1.74
C HIS A 129 1.98 10.15 -3.13
N LEU A 130 2.90 9.75 -4.00
CA LEU A 130 2.58 9.18 -5.31
C LEU A 130 1.79 7.88 -5.21
N HIS A 131 2.12 7.02 -4.22
CA HIS A 131 1.38 5.79 -3.98
C HIS A 131 -0.04 6.05 -3.50
N GLN A 132 -0.23 7.00 -2.58
CA GLN A 132 -1.55 7.42 -2.11
C GLN A 132 -2.42 7.95 -3.24
N LEU A 133 -1.88 8.77 -4.15
CA LEU A 133 -2.62 9.27 -5.32
C LEU A 133 -3.11 8.15 -6.24
N LYS A 134 -2.34 7.06 -6.40
CA LYS A 134 -2.74 5.88 -7.18
C LYS A 134 -3.86 5.05 -6.54
N ARG A 135 -4.13 5.21 -5.26
CA ARG A 135 -5.20 4.50 -4.53
C ARG A 135 -6.59 5.12 -4.70
N PHE A 136 -6.71 6.31 -5.34
CA PHE A 136 -8.00 6.87 -5.65
C PHE A 136 -8.70 6.06 -6.75
N LEU A 137 -9.84 5.49 -6.38
CA LEU A 137 -10.73 4.82 -7.33
C LEU A 137 -11.68 5.88 -7.94
N SER A 138 -11.70 5.98 -9.26
CA SER A 138 -12.71 6.79 -9.94
C SER A 138 -14.06 6.09 -9.87
N ILE A 139 -15.02 6.68 -9.17
CA ILE A 139 -16.38 6.16 -9.03
C ILE A 139 -17.34 7.07 -9.80
N CYS A 140 -18.24 6.47 -10.57
CA CYS A 140 -19.31 7.18 -11.24
C CYS A 140 -20.29 7.76 -10.20
N SER A 141 -20.51 9.06 -10.23
CA SER A 141 -21.41 9.76 -9.28
C SER A 141 -22.89 9.36 -9.42
N TYR A 142 -23.27 8.70 -10.50
CA TYR A 142 -24.65 8.26 -10.74
C TYR A 142 -24.90 6.79 -10.39
N CYS A 143 -24.05 5.89 -10.90
CA CYS A 143 -24.29 4.45 -10.77
C CYS A 143 -23.27 3.74 -9.87
N ASN A 144 -22.34 4.47 -9.23
CA ASN A 144 -21.31 3.97 -8.32
C ASN A 144 -20.40 2.86 -8.89
N ARG A 145 -20.32 2.77 -10.22
CA ARG A 145 -19.33 1.87 -10.84
C ARG A 145 -17.94 2.43 -10.72
N ILE A 146 -16.95 1.56 -10.55
CA ILE A 146 -15.54 1.89 -10.49
C ILE A 146 -14.94 1.82 -11.90
N ARG A 147 -14.11 2.80 -12.25
CA ARG A 147 -13.33 2.83 -13.48
C ARG A 147 -12.04 2.04 -13.30
N GLU A 148 -11.86 1.00 -14.06
CA GLU A 148 -10.62 0.22 -14.12
C GLU A 148 -9.52 0.95 -14.91
N ALA A 149 -8.26 0.51 -14.74
CA ALA A 149 -7.13 1.03 -15.51
C ALA A 149 -7.28 0.83 -17.04
N THR A 150 -8.10 -0.12 -17.45
CA THR A 150 -8.45 -0.41 -18.86
C THR A 150 -9.62 0.42 -19.37
N ASP A 151 -10.01 1.48 -18.65
CA ASP A 151 -11.14 2.37 -18.98
C ASP A 151 -12.53 1.70 -18.94
N ARG A 152 -12.64 0.47 -18.46
CA ARG A 152 -13.92 -0.20 -18.24
C ARG A 152 -14.53 0.18 -16.91
N TRP A 153 -15.87 0.26 -16.90
CA TRP A 153 -16.65 0.54 -15.70
C TRP A 153 -17.24 -0.74 -15.13
N GLU A 154 -16.86 -1.09 -13.91
CA GLU A 154 -17.31 -2.30 -13.22
C GLU A 154 -18.08 -1.95 -11.94
N ARG A 155 -18.99 -2.83 -11.50
CA ARG A 155 -19.70 -2.66 -10.23
C ARG A 155 -18.71 -2.77 -9.05
N VAL A 156 -18.93 -1.97 -7.99
CA VAL A 156 -18.06 -1.96 -6.81
C VAL A 156 -17.91 -3.34 -6.19
N ASP A 157 -19.03 -4.08 -6.07
CA ASP A 157 -19.06 -5.44 -5.49
C ASP A 157 -18.20 -6.42 -6.31
N THR A 158 -18.33 -6.38 -7.64
CA THR A 158 -17.54 -7.23 -8.55
C THR A 158 -16.06 -6.85 -8.53
N TYR A 159 -15.77 -5.55 -8.52
CA TYR A 159 -14.40 -5.03 -8.47
C TYR A 159 -13.67 -5.49 -7.19
N LEU A 160 -14.32 -5.36 -6.03
CA LEU A 160 -13.73 -5.75 -4.75
C LEU A 160 -13.63 -7.26 -4.61
N LEU A 161 -14.64 -8.03 -5.07
CA LEU A 161 -14.58 -9.49 -5.06
C LEU A 161 -13.34 -10.01 -5.80
N LYS A 162 -13.05 -9.47 -6.99
CA LYS A 162 -11.90 -9.88 -7.80
C LYS A 162 -10.56 -9.56 -7.17
N ARG A 163 -10.45 -8.45 -6.40
CA ARG A 163 -9.18 -7.95 -5.88
C ARG A 163 -8.89 -8.33 -4.45
N THR A 164 -9.92 -8.47 -3.63
CA THR A 164 -9.80 -8.75 -2.18
C THR A 164 -10.43 -10.07 -1.74
N GLY A 165 -11.15 -10.75 -2.65
CA GLY A 165 -11.93 -11.94 -2.31
C GLY A 165 -13.18 -11.64 -1.44
N THR A 166 -13.45 -10.37 -1.14
CA THR A 166 -14.57 -9.96 -0.29
C THR A 166 -15.91 -10.29 -0.96
N ARG A 167 -16.77 -11.02 -0.26
CA ARG A 167 -18.14 -11.32 -0.71
C ARG A 167 -19.11 -10.36 -0.05
N PHE A 168 -20.11 -9.93 -0.81
CA PHE A 168 -21.16 -9.02 -0.35
C PHE A 168 -22.48 -9.75 -0.21
N SER A 169 -23.17 -9.53 0.90
CA SER A 169 -24.61 -9.78 1.00
C SER A 169 -25.36 -8.50 0.61
N HIS A 170 -26.47 -8.64 -0.10
CA HIS A 170 -27.27 -7.50 -0.48
C HIS A 170 -28.45 -7.38 0.50
N GLY A 171 -28.67 -6.18 0.98
CA GLY A 171 -29.79 -5.79 1.84
C GLY A 171 -30.18 -4.35 1.54
N ILE A 172 -31.28 -3.92 2.12
CA ILE A 172 -31.77 -2.55 2.03
C ILE A 172 -31.54 -1.89 3.39
N CYS A 173 -30.85 -0.76 3.42
CA CYS A 173 -30.65 -0.03 4.67
C CYS A 173 -31.97 0.67 5.09
N PRO A 174 -32.15 0.95 6.40
CA PRO A 174 -33.36 1.58 6.90
C PRO A 174 -33.74 2.88 6.20
N ASP A 175 -32.75 3.70 5.81
CA ASP A 175 -33.00 4.97 5.13
C ASP A 175 -33.53 4.75 3.72
N CYS A 176 -32.94 3.83 2.95
CA CYS A 176 -33.44 3.49 1.62
C CYS A 176 -34.83 2.83 1.70
N LEU A 177 -35.05 1.99 2.70
CA LEU A 177 -36.35 1.35 2.92
C LEU A 177 -37.44 2.42 3.15
N ARG A 178 -37.19 3.41 4.01
CA ARG A 178 -38.13 4.54 4.24
C ARG A 178 -38.34 5.38 2.96
N LEU A 179 -37.25 5.67 2.23
CA LEU A 179 -37.33 6.51 1.03
C LEU A 179 -38.15 5.89 -0.10
N HIS A 180 -38.06 4.56 -0.26
CA HIS A 180 -38.68 3.84 -1.37
C HIS A 180 -39.91 3.02 -0.96
N ALA A 181 -40.32 3.04 0.30
CA ALA A 181 -41.44 2.26 0.82
C ALA A 181 -42.72 2.47 0.00
N ALA A 182 -43.04 3.73 -0.32
CA ALA A 182 -44.23 4.08 -1.11
C ALA A 182 -44.18 3.52 -2.55
N GLU A 183 -42.99 3.45 -3.17
CA GLU A 183 -42.79 2.88 -4.51
C GLU A 183 -42.97 1.35 -4.52
N TRP A 184 -42.69 0.71 -3.38
CA TRP A 184 -42.81 -0.73 -3.20
C TRP A 184 -44.14 -1.17 -2.57
N GLY A 185 -45.02 -0.23 -2.29
CA GLY A 185 -46.34 -0.49 -1.70
C GLY A 185 -46.28 -1.01 -0.26
N LEU A 186 -45.25 -0.61 0.50
CA LEU A 186 -45.09 -0.94 1.91
C LEU A 186 -45.63 0.16 2.79
N ASP A 187 -46.50 -0.15 3.74
CA ASP A 187 -47.02 0.79 4.73
C ASP A 187 -46.01 1.04 5.85
N GLU A 188 -45.98 2.24 6.40
CA GLU A 188 -45.04 2.62 7.50
C GLU A 188 -45.16 1.71 8.73
N GLY A 189 -46.28 1.03 8.94
CA GLY A 189 -46.47 0.05 10.03
C GLY A 189 -45.84 -1.30 9.81
N GLU A 190 -45.50 -1.66 8.57
CA GLU A 190 -44.82 -2.95 8.22
C GLU A 190 -43.31 -2.84 8.23
N ILE A 191 -42.78 -1.60 8.23
CA ILE A 191 -41.37 -1.30 8.33
C ILE A 191 -41.00 -1.28 9.81
N GLY A 192 -40.95 -2.48 10.45
CA GLY A 192 -40.56 -2.66 11.85
C GLY A 192 -39.10 -2.18 12.08
N ILE A 193 -38.89 -0.88 12.37
CA ILE A 193 -37.63 -0.26 12.82
C ILE A 193 -37.87 0.28 14.22
#